data_64dafdb3a998b7566da8267277a34de8
#
_entry.id   64dafdb3a998b7566da8267277a34de8
#
_cell.length_a   1.000
_cell.length_b   1.000
_cell.length_c   1.000
_cell.angle_alpha   90.00
_cell.angle_beta   90.00
_cell.angle_gamma   90.00
#
_symmetry.space_group_name_H-M   'P 1'
#
loop_
_entity.id
_entity.type
_entity.pdbx_description
1 polymer ?
#
loop_
_entity_poly.entity_id
_entity_poly.type
_entity_poly.pdbx_seq_one_letter_code
_entity_poly.pdbx_strand_id
1 'polypeptide(L)'
;ENQAKIRQVFVLEAYLDRVEDIQKVTIVTPEILSLLADSKTPQGIVAEILLEQPELPDQLQGRFLYLEDVQDPGNVGTMIRTADAAGFDGVMLSKASADLYSLKTLRSMQGSHFHIPIWKLDREELLERAAHSHLAVLATTLSEASIDYRQLSQTDQFILVMGNEGNG
;
A
#
# COMPACT_ATOMS: atom_id res chain seq x y z
N GLU A 1 -12.26 -12.07 7.12
CA GLU A 1 -12.79 -10.90 6.40
C GLU A 1 -12.41 -10.87 4.91
N ASN A 2 -11.23 -11.38 4.53
CA ASN A 2 -10.75 -11.32 3.14
C ASN A 2 -10.95 -12.61 2.32
N GLN A 3 -11.64 -13.62 2.84
CA GLN A 3 -11.86 -14.89 2.14
C GLN A 3 -12.62 -14.74 0.81
N ALA A 4 -13.54 -13.75 0.73
CA ALA A 4 -14.30 -13.47 -0.49
C ALA A 4 -13.42 -13.00 -1.68
N LYS A 5 -12.23 -12.47 -1.39
CA LYS A 5 -11.28 -11.99 -2.39
C LYS A 5 -10.30 -13.06 -2.88
N ILE A 6 -10.26 -14.22 -2.21
CA ILE A 6 -9.35 -15.32 -2.59
C ILE A 6 -9.91 -16.02 -3.83
N ARG A 7 -9.15 -15.99 -4.92
CA ARG A 7 -9.47 -16.68 -6.15
C ARG A 7 -9.01 -18.13 -6.13
N GLN A 8 -7.79 -18.38 -5.64
CA GLN A 8 -7.18 -19.69 -5.58
C GLN A 8 -6.11 -19.72 -4.48
N VAL A 9 -5.96 -20.84 -3.80
CA VAL A 9 -4.85 -21.11 -2.89
C VAL A 9 -4.06 -22.31 -3.38
N PHE A 10 -2.75 -22.16 -3.41
CA PHE A 10 -1.79 -23.22 -3.67
C PHE A 10 -1.06 -23.55 -2.36
N VAL A 11 -1.02 -24.81 -1.98
CA VAL A 11 -0.53 -25.23 -0.67
C VAL A 11 0.29 -26.52 -0.75
N LEU A 12 1.33 -26.62 0.07
CA LEU A 12 2.01 -27.89 0.29
C LEU A 12 1.14 -28.78 1.20
N GLU A 13 1.16 -30.08 0.97
CA GLU A 13 0.38 -31.05 1.76
C GLU A 13 0.54 -30.89 3.28
N ALA A 14 1.76 -30.57 3.73
CA ALA A 14 2.08 -30.35 5.14
C ALA A 14 1.37 -29.14 5.80
N TYR A 15 0.71 -28.28 5.01
CA TYR A 15 0.02 -27.06 5.48
C TYR A 15 -1.48 -27.06 5.17
N LEU A 16 -2.06 -28.18 4.77
CA LEU A 16 -3.49 -28.29 4.43
C LEU A 16 -4.40 -27.89 5.59
N ASP A 17 -4.02 -28.20 6.82
CA ASP A 17 -4.73 -27.84 8.04
C ASP A 17 -4.95 -26.33 8.22
N ARG A 18 -4.11 -25.52 7.59
CA ARG A 18 -4.19 -24.05 7.66
C ARG A 18 -5.17 -23.42 6.67
N VAL A 19 -5.72 -24.19 5.76
CA VAL A 19 -6.58 -23.71 4.65
C VAL A 19 -7.88 -24.50 4.53
N GLU A 20 -8.27 -25.24 5.57
CA GLU A 20 -9.47 -26.10 5.59
C GLU A 20 -10.77 -25.35 5.28
N ASP A 21 -10.87 -24.06 5.72
CA ASP A 21 -12.03 -23.22 5.49
C ASP A 21 -12.07 -22.56 4.08
N ILE A 22 -11.08 -22.85 3.22
CA ILE A 22 -10.96 -22.22 1.90
C ILE A 22 -11.48 -23.17 0.83
N GLN A 23 -12.45 -22.69 0.02
CA GLN A 23 -13.12 -23.55 -0.98
C GLN A 23 -12.25 -23.91 -2.18
N LYS A 24 -11.28 -23.07 -2.56
CA LYS A 24 -10.47 -23.24 -3.77
C LYS A 24 -9.02 -23.47 -3.41
N VAL A 25 -8.70 -24.71 -3.08
CA VAL A 25 -7.35 -25.13 -2.69
C VAL A 25 -6.80 -26.13 -3.69
N THR A 26 -5.55 -25.95 -4.09
CA THR A 26 -4.78 -26.90 -4.91
C THR A 26 -3.52 -27.30 -4.18
N ILE A 27 -3.34 -28.59 -3.95
CA ILE A 27 -2.10 -29.12 -3.42
C ILE A 27 -1.05 -29.13 -4.51
N VAL A 28 0.12 -28.61 -4.22
CA VAL A 28 1.25 -28.49 -5.16
C VAL A 28 2.53 -29.04 -4.56
N THR A 29 3.52 -29.34 -5.41
CA THR A 29 4.86 -29.72 -4.96
C THR A 29 5.67 -28.49 -4.53
N PRO A 30 6.78 -28.65 -3.76
CA PRO A 30 7.67 -27.56 -3.39
C PRO A 30 8.23 -26.79 -4.57
N GLU A 31 8.51 -27.51 -5.70
CA GLU A 31 9.02 -26.91 -6.94
C GLU A 31 8.00 -25.94 -7.54
N ILE A 32 6.73 -26.38 -7.65
CA ILE A 32 5.65 -25.55 -8.17
C ILE A 32 5.40 -24.36 -7.27
N LEU A 33 5.37 -24.58 -5.94
CA LEU A 33 5.15 -23.51 -5.00
C LEU A 33 6.26 -22.44 -5.06
N SER A 34 7.53 -22.87 -5.24
CA SER A 34 8.66 -21.97 -5.40
C SER A 34 8.56 -21.09 -6.64
N LEU A 35 8.04 -21.64 -7.75
CA LEU A 35 7.78 -20.88 -8.98
C LEU A 35 6.67 -19.85 -8.79
N LEU A 36 5.57 -20.22 -8.11
CA LEU A 36 4.44 -19.32 -7.83
C LEU A 36 4.80 -18.21 -6.85
N ALA A 37 5.60 -18.52 -5.84
CA ALA A 37 5.99 -17.57 -4.79
C ALA A 37 7.11 -16.61 -5.22
N ASP A 38 7.78 -16.87 -6.35
CA ASP A 38 9.02 -16.17 -6.73
C ASP A 38 9.98 -16.02 -5.53
N SER A 39 10.18 -17.12 -4.81
CA SER A 39 10.94 -17.15 -3.56
C SER A 39 11.72 -18.45 -3.43
N LYS A 40 12.98 -18.34 -2.99
CA LYS A 40 13.81 -19.51 -2.68
C LYS A 40 13.29 -20.31 -1.47
N THR A 41 12.56 -19.65 -0.58
CA THR A 41 12.02 -20.24 0.66
C THR A 41 10.56 -19.85 0.85
N PRO A 42 9.63 -20.41 0.05
CA PRO A 42 8.20 -20.13 0.21
C PRO A 42 7.69 -20.68 1.56
N GLN A 43 6.72 -19.99 2.13
CA GLN A 43 6.16 -20.33 3.46
C GLN A 43 5.12 -21.46 3.43
N GLY A 44 5.04 -22.23 2.35
CA GLY A 44 4.15 -23.37 2.21
C GLY A 44 2.77 -23.05 1.64
N ILE A 45 2.38 -21.79 1.54
CA ILE A 45 1.07 -21.34 1.04
C ILE A 45 1.27 -20.12 0.14
N VAL A 46 0.60 -20.12 -1.02
CA VAL A 46 0.49 -18.96 -1.93
C VAL A 46 -0.98 -18.77 -2.28
N ALA A 47 -1.47 -17.55 -2.20
CA ALA A 47 -2.84 -17.21 -2.54
C ALA A 47 -2.89 -16.24 -3.74
N GLU A 48 -3.76 -16.54 -4.71
CA GLU A 48 -4.18 -15.62 -5.75
C GLU A 48 -5.41 -14.86 -5.25
N ILE A 49 -5.34 -13.52 -5.28
CA ILE A 49 -6.37 -12.66 -4.74
C ILE A 49 -6.89 -11.75 -5.85
N LEU A 50 -8.21 -11.56 -5.88
CA LEU A 50 -8.84 -10.56 -6.73
C LEU A 50 -8.54 -9.17 -6.18
N LEU A 51 -7.96 -8.33 -7.03
CA LEU A 51 -7.68 -6.94 -6.69
C LEU A 51 -8.92 -6.09 -6.97
N GLU A 52 -9.46 -5.49 -5.93
CA GLU A 52 -10.47 -4.45 -6.05
C GLU A 52 -9.75 -3.10 -5.94
N GLN A 53 -9.96 -2.23 -6.93
CA GLN A 53 -9.52 -0.85 -6.82
C GLN A 53 -10.64 -0.05 -6.16
N PRO A 54 -10.41 0.52 -4.97
CA PRO A 54 -11.40 1.36 -4.33
C PRO A 54 -11.62 2.62 -5.19
N GLU A 55 -12.88 3.06 -5.29
CA GLU A 55 -13.17 4.35 -5.91
C GLU A 55 -12.60 5.47 -5.03
N LEU A 56 -11.93 6.44 -5.68
CA LEU A 56 -11.43 7.61 -4.99
C LEU A 56 -12.60 8.55 -4.70
N PRO A 57 -12.87 8.91 -3.43
CA PRO A 57 -13.98 9.80 -3.08
C PRO A 57 -13.85 11.18 -3.75
N ASP A 58 -14.99 11.79 -4.11
CA ASP A 58 -15.00 13.14 -4.65
C ASP A 58 -14.52 14.18 -3.63
N GLN A 59 -14.88 13.99 -2.37
CA GLN A 59 -14.36 14.77 -1.24
C GLN A 59 -13.53 13.88 -0.32
N LEU A 60 -12.32 14.31 -0.05
CA LEU A 60 -11.41 13.68 0.89
C LEU A 60 -11.66 14.25 2.29
N GLN A 61 -11.75 13.37 3.30
CA GLN A 61 -11.87 13.75 4.70
C GLN A 61 -10.92 12.89 5.53
N GLY A 62 -10.10 13.53 6.36
CA GLY A 62 -9.16 12.85 7.23
C GLY A 62 -7.68 13.05 6.83
N ARG A 63 -6.86 12.04 7.07
CA ARG A 63 -5.41 12.07 6.91
C ARG A 63 -5.00 11.15 5.78
N PHE A 64 -4.28 11.69 4.81
CA PHE A 64 -3.83 10.94 3.65
C PHE A 64 -2.32 11.04 3.50
N LEU A 65 -1.71 9.96 3.01
CA LEU A 65 -0.31 9.93 2.61
C LEU A 65 -0.23 9.93 1.08
N TYR A 66 0.56 10.84 0.50
CA TYR A 66 0.89 10.81 -0.92
C TYR A 66 2.38 10.48 -1.10
N LEU A 67 2.66 9.43 -1.86
CA LEU A 67 4.01 9.01 -2.21
C LEU A 67 4.34 9.53 -3.61
N GLU A 68 5.21 10.53 -3.69
CA GLU A 68 5.61 11.14 -4.93
C GLU A 68 6.91 10.53 -5.44
N ASP A 69 6.81 9.76 -6.53
CA ASP A 69 7.93 9.15 -7.25
C ASP A 69 8.87 8.31 -6.37
N VAL A 70 8.33 7.69 -5.33
CA VAL A 70 9.06 6.77 -4.46
C VAL A 70 9.33 5.48 -5.22
N GLN A 71 10.58 5.27 -5.64
CA GLN A 71 10.95 4.20 -6.58
C GLN A 71 11.36 2.88 -5.91
N ASP A 72 11.78 2.88 -4.63
CA ASP A 72 12.09 1.63 -3.94
C ASP A 72 10.81 0.94 -3.46
N PRO A 73 10.51 -0.29 -3.94
CA PRO A 73 9.33 -1.03 -3.55
C PRO A 73 9.26 -1.34 -2.05
N GLY A 74 10.43 -1.46 -1.40
CA GLY A 74 10.52 -1.67 0.05
C GLY A 74 10.05 -0.44 0.83
N ASN A 75 10.44 0.76 0.37
CA ASN A 75 10.02 2.03 0.97
C ASN A 75 8.52 2.25 0.77
N VAL A 76 8.01 2.03 -0.45
CA VAL A 76 6.56 2.11 -0.73
C VAL A 76 5.78 1.23 0.24
N GLY A 77 6.11 -0.06 0.35
CA GLY A 77 5.41 -0.98 1.24
C GLY A 77 5.53 -0.60 2.72
N THR A 78 6.72 -0.14 3.14
CA THR A 78 6.94 0.29 4.53
C THR A 78 6.13 1.54 4.89
N MET A 79 6.07 2.52 3.98
CA MET A 79 5.29 3.75 4.18
C MET A 79 3.79 3.46 4.23
N ILE A 80 3.27 2.58 3.37
CA ILE A 80 1.87 2.13 3.41
C ILE A 80 1.56 1.47 4.76
N ARG A 81 2.40 0.55 5.21
CA ARG A 81 2.23 -0.11 6.52
C ARG A 81 2.28 0.88 7.68
N THR A 82 3.15 1.88 7.59
CA THR A 82 3.25 2.91 8.61
C THR A 82 2.00 3.81 8.63
N ALA A 83 1.48 4.18 7.47
CA ALA A 83 0.24 4.95 7.36
C ALA A 83 -0.96 4.19 7.94
N ASP A 84 -1.10 2.90 7.62
CA ASP A 84 -2.13 2.00 8.17
C ASP A 84 -2.02 1.96 9.71
N ALA A 85 -0.83 1.68 10.24
CA ALA A 85 -0.60 1.63 11.69
C ALA A 85 -0.81 2.97 12.40
N ALA A 86 -0.59 4.10 11.72
CA ALA A 86 -0.80 5.46 12.24
C ALA A 86 -2.27 5.92 12.09
N GLY A 87 -3.14 5.10 11.52
CA GLY A 87 -4.56 5.39 11.32
C GLY A 87 -4.81 6.47 10.28
N PHE A 88 -4.06 6.46 9.19
CA PHE A 88 -4.39 7.27 8.01
C PHE A 88 -5.62 6.70 7.31
N ASP A 89 -6.39 7.56 6.65
CA ASP A 89 -7.62 7.19 5.97
C ASP A 89 -7.39 6.68 4.54
N GLY A 90 -6.19 6.87 4.00
CA GLY A 90 -5.81 6.35 2.70
C GLY A 90 -4.39 6.72 2.27
N VAL A 91 -3.90 6.01 1.26
CA VAL A 91 -2.61 6.26 0.63
C VAL A 91 -2.79 6.49 -0.86
N MET A 92 -2.10 7.47 -1.39
CA MET A 92 -2.09 7.79 -2.82
C MET A 92 -0.66 7.67 -3.34
N LEU A 93 -0.49 7.12 -4.54
CA LEU A 93 0.81 6.96 -5.18
C LEU A 93 0.83 7.68 -6.52
N SER A 94 1.92 8.38 -6.82
CA SER A 94 2.17 8.88 -8.18
C SER A 94 2.36 7.71 -9.16
N LYS A 95 2.16 7.99 -10.45
CA LYS A 95 2.35 6.98 -11.51
C LYS A 95 3.79 6.50 -11.63
N ALA A 96 4.77 7.31 -11.23
CA ALA A 96 6.19 6.98 -11.26
C ALA A 96 6.69 6.27 -10.00
N SER A 97 5.87 6.14 -8.96
CA SER A 97 6.19 5.32 -7.80
C SER A 97 6.26 3.84 -8.16
N ALA A 98 7.00 3.06 -7.37
CA ALA A 98 7.15 1.63 -7.58
C ALA A 98 5.80 0.91 -7.60
N ASP A 99 5.76 -0.23 -8.30
CA ASP A 99 4.55 -1.01 -8.43
C ASP A 99 4.06 -1.52 -7.07
N LEU A 100 2.82 -1.14 -6.73
CA LEU A 100 2.12 -1.53 -5.51
C LEU A 100 2.04 -3.04 -5.33
N TYR A 101 1.87 -3.76 -6.42
CA TYR A 101 1.65 -5.22 -6.42
C TYR A 101 2.92 -6.02 -6.73
N SER A 102 4.09 -5.37 -6.81
CA SER A 102 5.34 -6.11 -6.85
C SER A 102 5.51 -6.96 -5.59
N LEU A 103 6.11 -8.15 -5.72
CA LEU A 103 6.31 -9.04 -4.57
C LEU A 103 7.12 -8.38 -3.44
N LYS A 104 8.06 -7.49 -3.77
CA LYS A 104 8.84 -6.75 -2.78
C LYS A 104 7.97 -5.75 -2.01
N THR A 105 7.08 -5.02 -2.71
CA THR A 105 6.11 -4.11 -2.07
C THR A 105 5.14 -4.88 -1.19
N LEU A 106 4.51 -5.95 -1.72
CA LEU A 106 3.57 -6.79 -0.98
C LEU A 106 4.17 -7.34 0.32
N ARG A 107 5.42 -7.82 0.27
CA ARG A 107 6.13 -8.30 1.47
C ARG A 107 6.38 -7.19 2.49
N SER A 108 6.77 -6.00 2.02
CA SER A 108 7.09 -4.86 2.90
C SER A 108 5.85 -4.30 3.58
N MET A 109 4.71 -4.25 2.91
CA MET A 109 3.46 -3.74 3.50
C MET A 109 2.69 -4.75 4.36
N GLN A 110 3.09 -6.04 4.35
CA GLN A 110 2.61 -7.05 5.29
C GLN A 110 1.08 -7.13 5.45
N GLY A 111 0.33 -6.98 4.36
CA GLY A 111 -1.12 -7.07 4.36
C GLY A 111 -1.87 -5.75 4.56
N SER A 112 -1.21 -4.63 4.81
CA SER A 112 -1.88 -3.33 5.02
C SER A 112 -2.79 -2.91 3.87
N HIS A 113 -2.53 -3.37 2.63
CA HIS A 113 -3.41 -3.13 1.47
C HIS A 113 -4.82 -3.74 1.61
N PHE A 114 -5.07 -4.57 2.62
CA PHE A 114 -6.41 -5.06 2.95
C PHE A 114 -7.15 -4.16 3.94
N HIS A 115 -6.45 -3.23 4.59
CA HIS A 115 -6.98 -2.41 5.66
C HIS A 115 -7.15 -0.96 5.25
N ILE A 116 -6.21 -0.42 4.46
CA ILE A 116 -6.20 0.98 4.04
C ILE A 116 -6.43 1.07 2.52
N PRO A 117 -7.32 1.93 2.04
CA PRO A 117 -7.51 2.15 0.61
C PRO A 117 -6.27 2.80 -0.02
N ILE A 118 -5.94 2.36 -1.25
CA ILE A 118 -4.76 2.84 -1.96
C ILE A 118 -5.17 3.20 -3.38
N TRP A 119 -4.82 4.42 -3.81
CA TRP A 119 -5.13 4.94 -5.15
C TRP A 119 -3.86 5.34 -5.89
N LYS A 120 -3.95 5.38 -7.23
CA LYS A 120 -2.92 5.96 -8.09
C LYS A 120 -3.48 7.21 -8.75
N LEU A 121 -2.83 8.35 -8.53
CA LEU A 121 -3.18 9.61 -9.19
C LEU A 121 -1.91 10.45 -9.39
N ASP A 122 -1.96 11.40 -10.32
CA ASP A 122 -0.86 12.33 -10.51
C ASP A 122 -0.97 13.53 -9.56
N ARG A 123 0.10 14.35 -9.56
CA ARG A 123 0.21 15.52 -8.68
C ARG A 123 -0.88 16.54 -8.94
N GLU A 124 -1.21 16.77 -10.21
CA GLU A 124 -2.22 17.74 -10.61
C GLU A 124 -3.59 17.34 -10.04
N GLU A 125 -3.97 16.09 -10.21
CA GLU A 125 -5.23 15.55 -9.65
C GLU A 125 -5.23 15.59 -8.12
N LEU A 126 -4.10 15.28 -7.46
CA LEU A 126 -3.96 15.40 -6.02
C LEU A 126 -4.25 16.82 -5.54
N LEU A 127 -3.63 17.82 -6.17
CA LEU A 127 -3.77 19.22 -5.77
C LEU A 127 -5.19 19.75 -6.00
N GLU A 128 -5.84 19.35 -7.09
CA GLU A 128 -7.23 19.68 -7.37
C GLU A 128 -8.16 19.10 -6.28
N ARG A 129 -7.96 17.84 -5.92
CA ARG A 129 -8.77 17.17 -4.87
C ARG A 129 -8.51 17.77 -3.49
N ALA A 130 -7.25 18.07 -3.17
CA ALA A 130 -6.90 18.74 -1.93
C ALA A 130 -7.60 20.11 -1.79
N ALA A 131 -7.57 20.90 -2.87
CA ALA A 131 -8.23 22.21 -2.90
C ALA A 131 -9.76 22.07 -2.78
N HIS A 132 -10.36 21.13 -3.52
CA HIS A 132 -11.81 20.86 -3.46
C HIS A 132 -12.26 20.41 -2.05
N SER A 133 -11.41 19.64 -1.38
CA SER A 133 -11.67 19.11 -0.04
C SER A 133 -11.20 20.02 1.10
N HIS A 134 -10.60 21.17 0.78
CA HIS A 134 -10.01 22.11 1.76
C HIS A 134 -8.96 21.46 2.69
N LEU A 135 -8.20 20.48 2.16
CA LEU A 135 -7.15 19.83 2.92
C LEU A 135 -5.81 20.57 2.78
N ALA A 136 -5.11 20.68 3.91
CA ALA A 136 -3.74 21.16 3.89
C ALA A 136 -2.82 20.13 3.24
N VAL A 137 -1.92 20.56 2.35
CA VAL A 137 -0.87 19.73 1.78
C VAL A 137 0.44 20.03 2.48
N LEU A 138 1.00 19.03 3.16
CA LEU A 138 2.22 19.10 3.94
C LEU A 138 3.30 18.29 3.25
N ALA A 139 4.28 18.96 2.63
CA ALA A 139 5.37 18.29 1.95
C ALA A 139 6.61 18.20 2.84
N THR A 140 7.24 17.02 2.84
CA THR A 140 8.55 16.85 3.47
C THR A 140 9.64 17.30 2.51
N THR A 141 10.39 18.31 2.87
CA THR A 141 11.45 18.87 2.02
C THR A 141 12.60 19.45 2.86
N LEU A 142 13.78 19.48 2.25
CA LEU A 142 14.95 20.16 2.83
C LEU A 142 15.11 21.53 2.14
N SER A 143 14.49 22.56 2.69
CA SER A 143 14.59 23.93 2.18
C SER A 143 14.74 24.92 3.32
N GLU A 144 15.26 26.12 3.04
CA GLU A 144 15.36 27.22 4.02
C GLU A 144 13.98 27.69 4.50
N ALA A 145 12.93 27.45 3.71
CA ALA A 145 11.55 27.77 4.05
C ALA A 145 10.86 26.66 4.87
N SER A 146 11.55 25.53 5.11
CA SER A 146 10.98 24.44 5.90
C SER A 146 10.84 24.84 7.35
N ILE A 147 9.74 24.41 7.97
CA ILE A 147 9.49 24.59 9.41
C ILE A 147 9.56 23.22 10.11
N ASP A 148 9.94 23.24 11.37
CA ASP A 148 9.92 22.02 12.18
C ASP A 148 8.47 21.51 12.31
N TYR A 149 8.25 20.22 12.06
CA TYR A 149 6.91 19.62 12.14
C TYR A 149 6.21 19.86 13.49
N ARG A 150 6.96 20.05 14.56
CA ARG A 150 6.42 20.38 15.91
C ARG A 150 5.82 21.78 15.99
N GLN A 151 6.10 22.65 15.01
CA GLN A 151 5.56 24.01 14.91
C GLN A 151 4.32 24.07 14.01
N LEU A 152 3.95 22.96 13.36
CA LEU A 152 2.72 22.90 12.60
C LEU A 152 1.52 23.08 13.52
N SER A 153 0.57 23.90 13.09
CA SER A 153 -0.73 23.95 13.75
C SER A 153 -1.37 22.56 13.73
N GLN A 154 -1.90 22.13 14.84
CA GLN A 154 -2.61 20.86 14.91
C GLN A 154 -3.78 20.90 13.93
N THR A 155 -3.78 19.98 12.99
CA THR A 155 -4.90 19.71 12.08
C THR A 155 -5.12 18.21 12.01
N ASP A 156 -6.38 17.81 12.08
CA ASP A 156 -6.75 16.40 11.97
C ASP A 156 -7.00 15.98 10.51
N GLN A 157 -6.90 16.94 9.58
CA GLN A 157 -7.17 16.70 8.16
C GLN A 157 -6.06 17.30 7.29
N PHE A 158 -5.33 16.44 6.60
CA PHE A 158 -4.22 16.86 5.75
C PHE A 158 -3.81 15.76 4.77
N ILE A 159 -3.02 16.14 3.78
CA ILE A 159 -2.29 15.23 2.92
C ILE A 159 -0.80 15.42 3.22
N LEU A 160 -0.14 14.35 3.69
CA LEU A 160 1.31 14.33 3.88
C LEU A 160 1.97 13.83 2.59
N VAL A 161 2.85 14.63 2.01
CA VAL A 161 3.61 14.27 0.80
C VAL A 161 5.00 13.83 1.19
N MET A 162 5.36 12.62 0.77
CA MET A 162 6.71 12.07 0.90
C MET A 162 7.29 11.90 -0.51
N GLY A 163 8.37 12.60 -0.78
CA GLY A 163 9.04 12.61 -2.08
C GLY A 163 10.12 11.54 -2.23
N ASN A 164 10.72 11.50 -3.42
CA ASN A 164 11.86 10.65 -3.75
C ASN A 164 13.11 11.11 -2.97
N GLU A 165 13.86 10.15 -2.41
CA GLU A 165 15.09 10.40 -1.64
C GLU A 165 16.22 11.04 -2.47
N GLY A 166 16.20 10.90 -3.79
CA GLY A 166 17.27 11.37 -4.69
C GLY A 166 17.03 12.72 -5.35
N ASN A 167 15.76 13.12 -5.51
CA ASN A 167 15.38 14.34 -6.24
C ASN A 167 14.50 15.30 -5.42
N GLY A 168 14.26 15.00 -4.16
CA GLY A 168 13.64 15.86 -3.16
C GLY A 168 12.15 16.00 -3.28
#